data_d4fead54d51e193267caf29b1eb7b80e
#
_entry.id   d4fead54d51e193267caf29b1eb7b80e
#
_cell.length_a   1.000
_cell.length_b   1.000
_cell.length_c   1.000
_cell.angle_alpha   90.00
_cell.angle_beta   90.00
_cell.angle_gamma   90.00
#
_symmetry.space_group_name_H-M   'P 1'
#
loop_
_entity.id
_entity.type
_entity.pdbx_description
1 polymer ?
#
loop_
_entity_poly.entity_id
_entity_poly.type
_entity_poly.pdbx_seq_one_letter_code
_entity_poly.pdbx_strand_id
1 'polypeptide(L)'
;AIKTIISFDKAHATKFGELVIQDSGGRMKPMDTLTTEILAKVYRGSHIKVGTYKLDATQVILGMMIKPEAYRDIKMIYTKNSEINKLIDAAVDSKYASFSQFFSDPANMNGYKLAELVDVAVRKEPKHRNMLDKAILKVDERVDIAYSVYTGALMKIWPKPNDSNNKWYPTIEALQTFSPDNAQ
;
A
#
# COMPACT_ATOMS: atom_id res chain seq x y z
N ALA A 1 -10.69 -8.11 -14.72
CA ALA A 1 -9.54 -7.70 -13.87
C ALA A 1 -8.21 -7.74 -14.64
N ILE A 2 -7.77 -8.85 -15.23
CA ILE A 2 -6.45 -8.95 -15.90
C ILE A 2 -6.31 -7.94 -17.06
N LYS A 3 -7.30 -7.78 -17.93
CA LYS A 3 -7.28 -6.79 -19.03
C LYS A 3 -7.16 -5.36 -18.52
N THR A 4 -7.76 -5.05 -17.36
CA THR A 4 -7.71 -3.73 -16.74
C THR A 4 -6.33 -3.42 -16.16
N ILE A 5 -5.68 -4.41 -15.55
CA ILE A 5 -4.33 -4.30 -15.00
C ILE A 5 -3.29 -4.06 -16.10
N ILE A 6 -3.46 -4.72 -17.25
CA ILE A 6 -2.55 -4.65 -18.41
C ILE A 6 -2.71 -3.33 -19.18
N SER A 7 -3.85 -2.64 -19.03
CA SER A 7 -4.11 -1.39 -19.77
C SER A 7 -3.35 -0.17 -19.24
N PHE A 8 -2.52 -0.31 -18.19
CA PHE A 8 -1.63 0.77 -17.77
C PHE A 8 -0.44 0.90 -18.69
N ASP A 9 -0.44 1.99 -19.48
CA ASP A 9 0.66 2.34 -20.35
C ASP A 9 1.95 2.55 -19.53
N LYS A 10 3.01 1.86 -19.94
CA LYS A 10 4.32 1.98 -19.32
C LYS A 10 4.88 3.41 -19.42
N ALA A 11 4.64 4.10 -20.53
CA ALA A 11 5.11 5.46 -20.72
C ALA A 11 4.43 6.43 -19.73
N HIS A 12 3.12 6.22 -19.46
CA HIS A 12 2.41 6.98 -18.43
C HIS A 12 2.95 6.71 -17.03
N ALA A 13 3.18 5.44 -16.69
CA ALA A 13 3.77 5.07 -15.40
C ALA A 13 5.19 5.64 -15.23
N THR A 14 5.99 5.68 -16.30
CA THR A 14 7.33 6.31 -16.27
C THR A 14 7.23 7.79 -15.91
N LYS A 15 6.35 8.56 -16.58
CA LYS A 15 6.13 9.99 -16.27
C LYS A 15 5.64 10.20 -14.83
N PHE A 16 4.77 9.33 -14.33
CA PHE A 16 4.36 9.36 -12.93
C PHE A 16 5.54 9.11 -11.99
N GLY A 17 6.45 8.20 -12.35
CA GLY A 17 7.67 7.89 -11.60
C GLY A 17 8.66 9.05 -11.47
N GLU A 18 8.63 10.00 -12.41
CA GLU A 18 9.48 11.20 -12.41
C GLU A 18 9.03 12.27 -11.42
N LEU A 19 7.79 12.19 -10.90
CA LEU A 19 7.29 13.14 -9.90
C LEU A 19 8.15 13.10 -8.64
N VAL A 20 8.36 14.27 -8.04
CA VAL A 20 9.00 14.40 -6.74
C VAL A 20 7.94 14.30 -5.65
N ILE A 21 8.24 13.54 -4.61
CA ILE A 21 7.38 13.37 -3.43
C ILE A 21 8.17 13.66 -2.16
N GLN A 22 7.45 13.98 -1.08
CA GLN A 22 8.02 14.01 0.26
C GLN A 22 7.70 12.71 1.00
N ASP A 23 8.72 11.99 1.48
CA ASP A 23 8.51 10.78 2.28
C ASP A 23 8.03 11.11 3.71
N SER A 24 7.74 10.08 4.50
CA SER A 24 7.31 10.24 5.90
C SER A 24 8.36 10.90 6.80
N GLY A 25 9.63 10.82 6.43
CA GLY A 25 10.73 11.49 7.12
C GLY A 25 11.01 12.92 6.65
N GLY A 26 10.18 13.48 5.76
CA GLY A 26 10.31 14.83 5.22
C GLY A 26 11.33 14.99 4.09
N ARG A 27 11.93 13.89 3.61
CA ARG A 27 12.92 13.93 2.52
C ARG A 27 12.25 13.90 1.16
N MET A 28 12.80 14.64 0.22
CA MET A 28 12.36 14.58 -1.18
C MET A 28 13.00 13.39 -1.87
N LYS A 29 12.20 12.66 -2.64
CA LYS A 29 12.65 11.55 -3.49
C LYS A 29 11.80 11.44 -4.75
N PRO A 30 12.32 10.82 -5.83
CA PRO A 30 11.50 10.47 -6.98
C PRO A 30 10.39 9.48 -6.61
N MET A 31 9.26 9.57 -7.29
CA MET A 31 8.11 8.66 -7.08
C MET A 31 8.48 7.21 -7.40
N ASP A 32 9.30 6.94 -8.41
CA ASP A 32 9.75 5.59 -8.77
C ASP A 32 10.54 4.93 -7.64
N THR A 33 11.33 5.70 -6.90
CA THR A 33 12.04 5.23 -5.71
C THR A 33 11.05 4.81 -4.62
N LEU A 34 10.05 5.67 -4.32
CA LEU A 34 9.00 5.33 -3.35
C LEU A 34 8.22 4.08 -3.77
N THR A 35 7.78 4.00 -5.03
CA THR A 35 7.00 2.85 -5.52
C THR A 35 7.81 1.56 -5.46
N THR A 36 9.11 1.61 -5.73
CA THR A 36 10.02 0.47 -5.61
C THR A 36 10.17 0.02 -4.15
N GLU A 37 10.32 0.95 -3.22
CA GLU A 37 10.39 0.66 -1.78
C GLU A 37 9.07 0.02 -1.28
N ILE A 38 7.92 0.56 -1.70
CA ILE A 38 6.59 0.02 -1.36
C ILE A 38 6.45 -1.41 -1.87
N LEU A 39 6.71 -1.65 -3.15
CA LEU A 39 6.58 -2.99 -3.72
C LEU A 39 7.54 -3.99 -3.09
N ALA A 40 8.78 -3.59 -2.85
CA ALA A 40 9.77 -4.42 -2.15
C ALA A 40 9.30 -4.79 -0.73
N LYS A 41 8.64 -3.88 -0.03
CA LYS A 41 8.10 -4.13 1.31
C LYS A 41 6.87 -5.04 1.30
N VAL A 42 5.89 -4.75 0.44
CA VAL A 42 4.60 -5.45 0.37
C VAL A 42 4.74 -6.82 -0.29
N TYR A 43 5.36 -6.88 -1.46
CA TYR A 43 5.48 -8.08 -2.30
C TYR A 43 6.79 -8.85 -2.11
N ARG A 44 7.84 -8.18 -1.61
CA ARG A 44 9.21 -8.72 -1.51
C ARG A 44 9.83 -9.05 -2.88
N GLY A 45 9.55 -8.19 -3.84
CA GLY A 45 10.09 -8.29 -5.20
C GLY A 45 10.06 -6.93 -5.90
N SER A 46 10.69 -6.83 -7.07
CA SER A 46 10.80 -5.60 -7.86
C SER A 46 9.75 -5.48 -8.97
N HIS A 47 8.97 -6.52 -9.20
CA HIS A 47 7.92 -6.56 -10.22
C HIS A 47 6.90 -7.65 -9.90
N ILE A 48 5.67 -7.49 -10.37
CA ILE A 48 4.61 -8.50 -10.27
C ILE A 48 4.40 -9.14 -11.65
N LYS A 49 4.21 -10.46 -11.67
CA LYS A 49 3.77 -11.19 -12.86
C LYS A 49 2.27 -11.42 -12.82
N VAL A 50 1.56 -10.99 -13.86
CA VAL A 50 0.13 -11.24 -14.04
C VAL A 50 -0.07 -11.91 -15.39
N GLY A 51 -0.27 -13.22 -15.40
CA GLY A 51 -0.23 -14.04 -16.61
C GLY A 51 1.16 -13.97 -17.25
N THR A 52 1.23 -13.56 -18.51
CA THR A 52 2.50 -13.37 -19.26
C THR A 52 3.12 -11.98 -19.08
N TYR A 53 2.41 -11.07 -18.43
CA TYR A 53 2.84 -9.69 -18.26
C TYR A 53 3.68 -9.50 -16.99
N LYS A 54 4.70 -8.66 -17.13
CA LYS A 54 5.58 -8.25 -16.03
C LYS A 54 5.37 -6.76 -15.82
N LEU A 55 4.79 -6.41 -14.66
CA LEU A 55 4.53 -5.02 -14.24
C LEU A 55 5.62 -4.57 -13.29
N ASP A 56 6.20 -3.41 -13.55
CA ASP A 56 7.14 -2.77 -12.62
C ASP A 56 6.41 -2.13 -11.42
N ALA A 57 7.19 -1.67 -10.44
CA ALA A 57 6.65 -1.13 -9.22
C ALA A 57 5.75 0.09 -9.46
N THR A 58 6.17 0.99 -10.35
CA THR A 58 5.42 2.22 -10.65
C THR A 58 4.09 1.92 -11.34
N GLN A 59 4.05 0.96 -12.29
CA GLN A 59 2.82 0.49 -12.91
C GLN A 59 1.85 -0.10 -11.88
N VAL A 60 2.36 -0.92 -10.95
CA VAL A 60 1.55 -1.55 -9.91
C VAL A 60 0.95 -0.52 -8.96
N ILE A 61 1.78 0.38 -8.42
CA ILE A 61 1.33 1.37 -7.43
C ILE A 61 0.36 2.38 -8.07
N LEU A 62 0.65 2.86 -9.28
CA LEU A 62 -0.27 3.70 -10.03
C LEU A 62 -1.62 3.00 -10.28
N GLY A 63 -1.57 1.71 -10.63
CA GLY A 63 -2.77 0.90 -10.82
C GLY A 63 -3.59 0.74 -9.54
N MET A 64 -2.96 0.48 -8.40
CA MET A 64 -3.64 0.41 -7.10
C MET A 64 -4.36 1.71 -6.74
N MET A 65 -3.78 2.85 -7.10
CA MET A 65 -4.39 4.18 -6.83
C MET A 65 -5.57 4.49 -7.75
N ILE A 66 -5.45 4.19 -9.05
CA ILE A 66 -6.45 4.62 -10.04
C ILE A 66 -7.58 3.60 -10.21
N LYS A 67 -7.27 2.31 -10.02
CA LYS A 67 -8.24 1.20 -10.17
C LYS A 67 -8.17 0.22 -8.99
N PRO A 68 -8.44 0.70 -7.77
CA PRO A 68 -8.28 -0.09 -6.55
C PRO A 68 -9.07 -1.41 -6.61
N GLU A 69 -10.28 -1.41 -7.17
CA GLU A 69 -11.13 -2.58 -7.30
C GLU A 69 -10.51 -3.71 -8.14
N ALA A 70 -9.67 -3.36 -9.13
CA ALA A 70 -8.98 -4.35 -9.95
C ALA A 70 -7.76 -4.95 -9.25
N TYR A 71 -7.14 -4.21 -8.34
CA TYR A 71 -5.90 -4.62 -7.67
C TYR A 71 -6.12 -5.28 -6.31
N ARG A 72 -7.24 -5.01 -5.62
CA ARG A 72 -7.53 -5.57 -4.28
C ARG A 72 -7.52 -7.10 -4.24
N ASP A 73 -7.88 -7.77 -5.35
CA ASP A 73 -7.94 -9.23 -5.44
C ASP A 73 -6.65 -9.87 -5.94
N ILE A 74 -5.65 -9.07 -6.31
CA ILE A 74 -4.35 -9.59 -6.73
C ILE A 74 -3.58 -10.06 -5.49
N LYS A 75 -3.08 -11.30 -5.55
CA LYS A 75 -2.23 -11.87 -4.49
C LYS A 75 -0.85 -11.23 -4.51
N MET A 76 -0.67 -10.14 -3.77
CA MET A 76 0.58 -9.39 -3.72
C MET A 76 1.11 -9.12 -2.33
N ILE A 77 0.32 -9.31 -1.28
CA ILE A 77 0.77 -9.10 0.10
C ILE A 77 1.48 -10.37 0.58
N TYR A 78 2.76 -10.26 0.85
CA TYR A 78 3.57 -11.37 1.30
C TYR A 78 3.21 -11.79 2.73
N THR A 79 2.68 -12.99 2.89
CA THR A 79 2.34 -13.60 4.18
C THR A 79 3.31 -14.74 4.54
N LYS A 80 3.40 -15.76 3.69
CA LYS A 80 4.21 -16.99 3.88
C LYS A 80 4.14 -17.51 5.33
N ASN A 81 2.93 -17.51 5.89
CA ASN A 81 2.66 -18.02 7.24
C ASN A 81 1.31 -18.75 7.23
N SER A 82 1.33 -20.04 7.55
CA SER A 82 0.14 -20.90 7.47
C SER A 82 -0.95 -20.53 8.47
N GLU A 83 -0.59 -20.05 9.66
CA GLU A 83 -1.56 -19.62 10.68
C GLU A 83 -2.26 -18.32 10.25
N ILE A 84 -1.50 -17.33 9.78
CA ILE A 84 -2.07 -16.11 9.25
C ILE A 84 -2.95 -16.38 8.03
N ASN A 85 -2.49 -17.25 7.11
CA ASN A 85 -3.24 -17.61 5.91
C ASN A 85 -4.62 -18.22 6.26
N LYS A 86 -4.67 -19.07 7.29
CA LYS A 86 -5.95 -19.63 7.79
C LYS A 86 -6.89 -18.54 8.32
N LEU A 87 -6.36 -17.57 9.06
CA LEU A 87 -7.15 -16.47 9.64
C LEU A 87 -7.79 -15.55 8.59
N ILE A 88 -7.17 -15.41 7.43
CA ILE A 88 -7.64 -14.56 6.34
C ILE A 88 -8.29 -15.34 5.19
N ASP A 89 -8.60 -16.62 5.41
CA ASP A 89 -9.18 -17.52 4.39
C ASP A 89 -8.34 -17.65 3.11
N ALA A 90 -7.03 -17.57 3.25
CA ALA A 90 -6.08 -17.84 2.17
C ALA A 90 -5.66 -19.32 2.16
N ALA A 91 -5.17 -19.82 1.02
CA ALA A 91 -4.60 -21.16 0.96
C ALA A 91 -3.39 -21.25 1.91
N VAL A 92 -3.36 -22.31 2.73
CA VAL A 92 -2.43 -22.47 3.87
C VAL A 92 -0.97 -22.36 3.46
N ASP A 93 -0.62 -22.89 2.29
CA ASP A 93 0.72 -22.90 1.69
C ASP A 93 1.01 -21.66 0.81
N SER A 94 0.03 -20.76 0.69
CA SER A 94 0.19 -19.56 -0.15
C SER A 94 1.30 -18.66 0.38
N LYS A 95 2.12 -18.19 -0.53
CA LYS A 95 3.16 -17.20 -0.24
C LYS A 95 2.62 -15.77 -0.16
N TYR A 96 1.50 -15.53 -0.84
CA TYR A 96 0.88 -14.23 -0.97
C TYR A 96 -0.62 -14.32 -0.73
N ALA A 97 -1.17 -13.27 -0.14
CA ALA A 97 -2.60 -13.03 -0.03
C ALA A 97 -3.02 -11.79 -0.83
N SER A 98 -4.28 -11.68 -1.17
CA SER A 98 -4.87 -10.47 -1.72
C SER A 98 -5.27 -9.52 -0.60
N PHE A 99 -5.35 -8.22 -0.91
CA PHE A 99 -5.80 -7.21 0.05
C PHE A 99 -7.22 -7.50 0.55
N SER A 100 -8.13 -7.91 -0.35
CA SER A 100 -9.51 -8.26 -0.01
C SER A 100 -9.62 -9.35 1.05
N GLN A 101 -8.69 -10.31 1.11
CA GLN A 101 -8.75 -11.41 2.07
C GLN A 101 -8.56 -10.95 3.52
N PHE A 102 -7.98 -9.81 3.76
CA PHE A 102 -7.75 -9.26 5.11
C PHE A 102 -8.99 -8.60 5.73
N PHE A 103 -10.07 -8.41 4.97
CA PHE A 103 -11.27 -7.71 5.42
C PHE A 103 -12.51 -8.58 5.28
N SER A 104 -13.46 -8.44 6.21
CA SER A 104 -14.78 -9.07 6.13
C SER A 104 -15.68 -8.36 5.11
N ASP A 105 -15.51 -7.04 4.97
CA ASP A 105 -16.12 -6.21 3.93
C ASP A 105 -15.00 -5.50 3.13
N PRO A 106 -14.47 -6.15 2.08
CA PRO A 106 -13.36 -5.59 1.30
C PRO A 106 -13.74 -4.34 0.50
N ALA A 107 -15.01 -4.18 0.14
CA ALA A 107 -15.48 -3.03 -0.65
C ALA A 107 -15.30 -1.73 0.13
N ASN A 108 -15.66 -1.74 1.40
CA ASN A 108 -15.55 -0.60 2.31
C ASN A 108 -14.29 -0.65 3.20
N MET A 109 -13.43 -1.66 3.02
CA MET A 109 -12.22 -1.88 3.84
C MET A 109 -12.52 -1.98 5.34
N ASN A 110 -13.67 -2.60 5.69
CA ASN A 110 -14.13 -2.79 7.06
C ASN A 110 -13.91 -4.23 7.54
N GLY A 111 -13.86 -4.39 8.87
CA GLY A 111 -13.73 -5.70 9.50
C GLY A 111 -12.36 -6.33 9.26
N TYR A 112 -11.30 -5.63 9.64
CA TYR A 112 -9.94 -6.15 9.53
C TYR A 112 -9.75 -7.40 10.38
N LYS A 113 -9.51 -8.54 9.75
CA LYS A 113 -9.53 -9.86 10.38
C LYS A 113 -8.40 -10.09 11.39
N LEU A 114 -7.30 -9.35 11.28
CA LEU A 114 -6.17 -9.49 12.19
C LEU A 114 -6.17 -8.45 13.33
N ALA A 115 -7.18 -7.57 13.43
CA ALA A 115 -7.20 -6.45 14.36
C ALA A 115 -6.92 -6.84 15.82
N GLU A 116 -7.65 -7.85 16.34
CA GLU A 116 -7.48 -8.30 17.72
C GLU A 116 -6.08 -8.87 17.99
N LEU A 117 -5.56 -9.64 17.04
CA LEU A 117 -4.22 -10.25 17.17
C LEU A 117 -3.11 -9.22 17.07
N VAL A 118 -3.28 -8.21 16.23
CA VAL A 118 -2.37 -7.06 16.15
C VAL A 118 -2.36 -6.30 17.47
N ASP A 119 -3.53 -5.98 18.02
CA ASP A 119 -3.66 -5.29 19.30
C ASP A 119 -2.96 -6.07 20.44
N VAL A 120 -3.19 -7.38 20.52
CA VAL A 120 -2.51 -8.25 21.49
C VAL A 120 -0.98 -8.24 21.29
N ALA A 121 -0.52 -8.33 20.03
CA ALA A 121 0.91 -8.36 19.72
C ALA A 121 1.61 -7.02 20.02
N VAL A 122 0.92 -5.89 19.78
CA VAL A 122 1.45 -4.54 20.03
C VAL A 122 1.62 -4.30 21.54
N ARG A 123 0.65 -4.73 22.38
CA ARG A 123 0.71 -4.56 23.83
C ARG A 123 1.81 -5.38 24.51
N LYS A 124 2.30 -6.45 23.86
CA LYS A 124 3.44 -7.23 24.37
C LYS A 124 4.74 -6.46 24.21
N GLU A 125 5.56 -6.47 25.26
CA GLU A 125 6.95 -5.99 25.12
C GLU A 125 7.68 -6.77 24.02
N PRO A 126 8.54 -6.13 23.21
CA PRO A 126 9.22 -6.78 22.08
C PRO A 126 9.93 -8.09 22.41
N LYS A 127 10.51 -8.20 23.62
CA LYS A 127 11.19 -9.42 24.11
C LYS A 127 10.23 -10.59 24.37
N HIS A 128 8.95 -10.32 24.64
CA HIS A 128 7.92 -11.32 24.94
C HIS A 128 7.09 -11.71 23.72
N ARG A 129 7.34 -11.10 22.55
CA ARG A 129 6.66 -11.45 21.30
C ARG A 129 7.16 -12.77 20.76
N ASN A 130 6.26 -13.73 20.60
CA ASN A 130 6.55 -15.02 19.98
C ASN A 130 6.71 -14.90 18.44
N MET A 131 6.92 -16.01 17.75
CA MET A 131 7.11 -16.02 16.29
C MET A 131 5.87 -15.57 15.54
N LEU A 132 4.67 -15.94 16.01
CA LEU A 132 3.40 -15.54 15.40
C LEU A 132 3.14 -14.05 15.59
N ASP A 133 3.34 -13.50 16.81
CA ASP A 133 3.21 -12.08 17.08
C ASP A 133 4.07 -11.23 16.10
N LYS A 134 5.34 -11.65 15.94
CA LYS A 134 6.27 -10.96 15.02
C LYS A 134 5.84 -11.09 13.55
N ALA A 135 5.26 -12.23 13.17
CA ALA A 135 4.76 -12.44 11.80
C ALA A 135 3.52 -11.60 11.54
N ILE A 136 2.57 -11.55 12.49
CA ILE A 136 1.35 -10.73 12.41
C ILE A 136 1.71 -9.26 12.23
N LEU A 137 2.58 -8.70 13.08
CA LEU A 137 3.00 -7.30 12.98
C LEU A 137 3.68 -6.96 11.64
N LYS A 138 4.45 -7.89 11.07
CA LYS A 138 5.06 -7.70 9.74
C LYS A 138 4.03 -7.76 8.61
N VAL A 139 3.00 -8.57 8.74
CA VAL A 139 1.91 -8.64 7.75
C VAL A 139 1.02 -7.42 7.87
N ASP A 140 0.68 -7.02 9.09
CA ASP A 140 -0.06 -5.81 9.38
C ASP A 140 0.59 -4.57 8.77
N GLU A 141 1.89 -4.36 8.98
CA GLU A 141 2.66 -3.28 8.34
C GLU A 141 2.51 -3.27 6.81
N ARG A 142 2.47 -4.45 6.16
CA ARG A 142 2.28 -4.54 4.69
C ARG A 142 0.86 -4.20 4.27
N VAL A 143 -0.12 -4.61 5.05
CA VAL A 143 -1.54 -4.27 4.80
C VAL A 143 -1.75 -2.78 4.96
N ASP A 144 -1.18 -2.16 6.00
CA ASP A 144 -1.25 -0.72 6.24
C ASP A 144 -0.59 0.10 5.11
N ILE A 145 0.58 -0.32 4.64
CA ILE A 145 1.22 0.29 3.46
C ILE A 145 0.31 0.17 2.23
N ALA A 146 -0.26 -1.01 1.97
CA ALA A 146 -1.16 -1.20 0.83
C ALA A 146 -2.43 -0.34 0.97
N TYR A 147 -3.01 -0.25 2.16
CA TYR A 147 -4.13 0.62 2.47
C TYR A 147 -3.80 2.09 2.18
N SER A 148 -2.63 2.54 2.63
CA SER A 148 -2.15 3.90 2.41
C SER A 148 -1.90 4.22 0.92
N VAL A 149 -1.56 3.22 0.11
CA VAL A 149 -1.50 3.35 -1.35
C VAL A 149 -2.90 3.50 -1.94
N TYR A 150 -3.85 2.61 -1.58
CA TYR A 150 -5.23 2.67 -2.09
C TYR A 150 -5.93 3.98 -1.76
N THR A 151 -5.63 4.58 -0.61
CA THR A 151 -6.18 5.87 -0.18
C THR A 151 -5.36 7.07 -0.67
N GLY A 152 -4.19 6.85 -1.29
CA GLY A 152 -3.29 7.92 -1.73
C GLY A 152 -2.58 8.66 -0.60
N ALA A 153 -2.69 8.19 0.65
CA ALA A 153 -2.12 8.86 1.83
C ALA A 153 -0.59 8.96 1.81
N LEU A 154 0.10 8.03 1.13
CA LEU A 154 1.56 8.05 0.99
C LEU A 154 2.07 9.04 -0.06
N MET A 155 1.21 9.53 -0.96
CA MET A 155 1.60 10.32 -2.14
C MET A 155 1.58 11.82 -1.83
N LYS A 156 2.53 12.27 -1.01
CA LYS A 156 2.70 13.70 -0.66
C LYS A 156 3.41 14.43 -1.80
N ILE A 157 2.64 14.89 -2.79
CA ILE A 157 3.14 15.54 -4.01
C ILE A 157 2.82 17.04 -4.06
N TRP A 158 2.08 17.57 -3.08
CA TRP A 158 1.64 18.96 -3.06
C TRP A 158 2.35 19.74 -1.96
N PRO A 159 3.30 20.64 -2.29
CA PRO A 159 3.96 21.47 -1.28
C PRO A 159 2.96 22.44 -0.63
N LYS A 160 3.04 22.58 0.68
CA LYS A 160 2.27 23.60 1.40
C LYS A 160 2.92 24.97 1.19
N PRO A 161 2.20 25.94 0.58
CA PRO A 161 2.75 27.28 0.39
C PRO A 161 3.11 27.94 1.72
N ASN A 162 4.26 28.62 1.76
CA ASN A 162 4.73 29.42 2.90
C ASN A 162 4.88 28.63 4.23
N ASP A 163 5.02 27.32 4.17
CA ASP A 163 5.29 26.50 5.37
C ASP A 163 6.80 26.47 5.68
N SER A 164 7.18 27.00 6.84
CA SER A 164 8.57 27.02 7.31
C SER A 164 9.17 25.62 7.51
N ASN A 165 8.31 24.59 7.71
CA ASN A 165 8.73 23.21 7.88
C ASN A 165 8.77 22.44 6.54
N ASN A 166 8.49 23.11 5.41
CA ASN A 166 8.46 22.52 4.08
C ASN A 166 7.58 21.26 4.01
N LYS A 167 6.38 21.34 4.60
CA LYS A 167 5.41 20.22 4.63
C LYS A 167 4.74 20.03 3.28
N TRP A 168 4.59 18.79 2.85
CA TRP A 168 3.85 18.42 1.64
C TRP A 168 2.60 17.61 2.01
N TYR A 169 1.56 17.73 1.20
CA TYR A 169 0.27 17.09 1.39
C TYR A 169 0.01 15.95 0.39
N PRO A 170 -0.68 14.88 0.81
CA PRO A 170 -1.35 13.98 -0.14
C PRO A 170 -2.46 14.71 -0.89
N THR A 171 -2.84 14.18 -2.05
CA THR A 171 -3.81 14.83 -2.95
C THR A 171 -5.14 15.15 -2.28
N ILE A 172 -5.70 14.24 -1.48
CA ILE A 172 -6.98 14.47 -0.80
C ILE A 172 -6.88 15.64 0.21
N GLU A 173 -5.82 15.65 1.02
CA GLU A 173 -5.59 16.72 2.00
C GLU A 173 -5.34 18.07 1.30
N ALA A 174 -4.62 18.05 0.18
CA ALA A 174 -4.37 19.23 -0.64
C ALA A 174 -5.66 19.81 -1.24
N LEU A 175 -6.54 18.96 -1.79
CA LEU A 175 -7.83 19.38 -2.34
C LEU A 175 -8.73 20.01 -1.26
N GLN A 176 -8.73 19.46 -0.05
CA GLN A 176 -9.47 20.03 1.07
C GLN A 176 -8.90 21.38 1.53
N THR A 177 -7.57 21.52 1.50
CA THR A 177 -6.87 22.72 1.98
C THR A 177 -6.91 23.86 0.95
N PHE A 178 -6.80 23.54 -0.35
CA PHE A 178 -6.70 24.52 -1.43
C PHE A 178 -8.01 24.68 -2.23
N SER A 179 -9.13 24.13 -1.73
CA SER A 179 -10.44 24.38 -2.35
C SER A 179 -10.77 25.87 -2.30
N PRO A 180 -11.35 26.44 -3.37
CA PRO A 180 -11.75 27.86 -3.41
C PRO A 180 -12.67 28.29 -2.26
N ASP A 181 -13.44 27.33 -1.71
CA ASP A 181 -14.36 27.56 -0.59
C ASP A 181 -13.63 27.74 0.76
N ASN A 182 -12.35 27.40 0.85
CA ASN A 182 -11.51 27.54 2.04
C ASN A 182 -10.48 28.67 1.95
N ALA A 183 -10.51 29.45 0.87
CA ALA A 183 -9.64 30.60 0.67
C ALA A 183 -10.29 31.86 1.25
N GLN A 184 -10.42 31.93 2.59
CA GLN A 184 -10.73 33.16 3.34
C GLN A 184 -9.51 33.65 4.08
#